data_776af98794b858f818f68d7e549f0328
#
_entry.id   776af98794b858f818f68d7e549f0328
#
_cell.length_a   1.000
_cell.length_b   1.000
_cell.length_c   1.000
_cell.angle_alpha   90.00
_cell.angle_beta   90.00
_cell.angle_gamma   90.00
#
_symmetry.space_group_name_H-M   'P 1'
#
loop_
_entity.id
_entity.type
_entity.pdbx_description
1 polymer ?
#
loop_
_entity_poly.entity_id
_entity_poly.type
_entity_poly.pdbx_seq_one_letter_code
_entity_poly.pdbx_strand_id
1 'polypeptide(L)'
;VRGEVVGFARGITDGMSNGYLSMVVVAPEYRGCGIGAALVQHIVGKGDGVTWVLRAGREGAPGFFAKLGFSLSTTAMERRRA
;
A
#
# COMPACT_ATOMS: atom_id res chain seq x y z
N VAL A 1 4.49 -11.64 14.91
CA VAL A 1 3.85 -12.31 16.05
C VAL A 1 4.81 -13.33 16.60
N ARG A 2 5.16 -13.20 17.85
CA ARG A 2 6.12 -14.09 18.53
C ARG A 2 7.44 -14.26 17.78
N GLY A 3 7.92 -13.16 17.19
CA GLY A 3 9.16 -13.19 16.44
C GLY A 3 9.03 -13.68 15.00
N GLU A 4 7.85 -14.09 14.57
CA GLU A 4 7.61 -14.49 13.19
C GLU A 4 7.21 -13.29 12.36
N VAL A 5 7.68 -13.25 11.10
CA VAL A 5 7.25 -12.24 10.15
C VAL A 5 5.92 -12.67 9.55
N VAL A 6 4.84 -11.97 9.88
CA VAL A 6 3.49 -12.29 9.41
C VAL A 6 3.00 -11.32 8.34
N GLY A 7 3.71 -10.24 8.11
CA GLY A 7 3.35 -9.26 7.08
C GLY A 7 4.53 -8.41 6.70
N PHE A 8 4.44 -7.78 5.53
CA PHE A 8 5.51 -6.97 4.97
C PHE A 8 4.92 -5.94 4.02
N ALA A 9 5.44 -4.73 4.09
CA ALA A 9 5.08 -3.68 3.13
C ALA A 9 6.32 -2.86 2.77
N ARG A 10 6.34 -2.35 1.55
CA ARG A 10 7.45 -1.54 1.07
C ARG A 10 6.95 -0.31 0.33
N GLY A 11 7.44 0.84 0.75
CA GLY A 11 7.19 2.10 0.07
C GLY A 11 8.48 2.70 -0.43
N ILE A 12 8.42 3.37 -1.58
CA ILE A 12 9.53 4.08 -2.19
C ILE A 12 9.08 5.52 -2.38
N THR A 13 9.85 6.48 -1.87
CA THR A 13 9.46 7.88 -1.96
C THR A 13 10.69 8.77 -2.05
N ASP A 14 10.48 9.94 -2.66
CA ASP A 14 11.49 11.01 -2.64
C ASP A 14 11.43 11.81 -1.33
N GLY A 15 10.46 11.53 -0.46
CA GLY A 15 10.28 12.23 0.80
C GLY A 15 9.71 13.63 0.67
N MET A 16 9.35 14.06 -0.53
CA MET A 16 8.92 15.43 -0.81
C MET A 16 7.52 15.52 -1.39
N SER A 17 7.23 14.82 -2.46
CA SER A 17 5.97 14.98 -3.19
C SER A 17 5.28 13.67 -3.56
N ASN A 18 6.03 12.64 -3.91
CA ASN A 18 5.45 11.40 -4.40
C ASN A 18 6.04 10.17 -3.74
N GLY A 19 5.22 9.13 -3.62
CA GLY A 19 5.65 7.84 -3.12
C GLY A 19 4.94 6.72 -3.86
N TYR A 20 5.58 5.56 -3.95
CA TYR A 20 5.00 4.37 -4.54
C TYR A 20 4.97 3.26 -3.50
N LEU A 21 3.77 2.74 -3.24
CA LEU A 21 3.60 1.60 -2.36
C LEU A 21 3.73 0.35 -3.21
N SER A 22 4.90 -0.29 -3.16
CA SER A 22 5.28 -1.32 -4.12
C SER A 22 4.80 -2.71 -3.75
N MET A 23 4.60 -2.97 -2.46
CA MET A 23 4.26 -4.31 -2.02
C MET A 23 3.59 -4.27 -0.64
N VAL A 24 2.51 -5.02 -0.50
CA VAL A 24 1.87 -5.27 0.79
C VAL A 24 1.53 -6.75 0.83
N VAL A 25 2.11 -7.49 1.75
CA VAL A 25 1.92 -8.93 1.89
C VAL A 25 1.62 -9.27 3.34
N VAL A 26 0.59 -10.07 3.56
CA VAL A 26 0.25 -10.58 4.88
C VAL A 26 0.09 -12.10 4.76
N ALA A 27 0.69 -12.84 5.70
CA ALA A 27 0.56 -14.29 5.72
C ALA A 27 -0.93 -14.69 5.76
N PRO A 28 -1.34 -15.73 5.00
CA PRO A 28 -2.77 -16.07 4.89
C PRO A 28 -3.49 -16.25 6.22
N GLU A 29 -2.83 -16.84 7.22
CA GLU A 29 -3.45 -17.09 8.53
C GLU A 29 -3.68 -15.82 9.34
N TYR A 30 -3.08 -14.71 8.94
CA TYR A 30 -3.21 -13.44 9.64
C TYR A 30 -3.98 -12.39 8.86
N ARG A 31 -4.57 -12.77 7.72
CA ARG A 31 -5.40 -11.85 6.95
C ARG A 31 -6.71 -11.60 7.69
N GLY A 32 -7.22 -10.38 7.53
CA GLY A 32 -8.43 -9.96 8.21
C GLY A 32 -8.22 -9.47 9.64
N CYS A 33 -6.97 -9.43 10.12
CA CYS A 33 -6.64 -8.97 11.47
C CYS A 33 -6.20 -7.50 11.52
N GLY A 34 -6.30 -6.77 10.41
CA GLY A 34 -5.89 -5.37 10.36
C GLY A 34 -4.39 -5.14 10.19
N ILE A 35 -3.61 -6.20 10.03
CA ILE A 35 -2.15 -6.08 9.87
C ILE A 35 -1.78 -5.34 8.59
N GLY A 36 -2.44 -5.67 7.47
CA GLY A 36 -2.19 -4.99 6.20
C GLY A 36 -2.47 -3.50 6.28
N ALA A 37 -3.60 -3.12 6.87
CA ALA A 37 -3.95 -1.72 7.05
C ALA A 37 -2.94 -0.99 7.93
N ALA A 38 -2.50 -1.61 9.01
CA ALA A 38 -1.51 -1.02 9.91
C ALA A 38 -0.17 -0.79 9.20
N LEU A 39 0.26 -1.76 8.37
CA LEU A 39 1.49 -1.63 7.60
C LEU A 39 1.42 -0.47 6.61
N VAL A 40 0.32 -0.35 5.89
CA VAL A 40 0.12 0.73 4.92
C VAL A 40 0.12 2.08 5.63
N GLN A 41 -0.62 2.20 6.72
CA GLN A 41 -0.70 3.45 7.47
C GLN A 41 0.64 3.87 8.06
N HIS A 42 1.45 2.89 8.46
CA HIS A 42 2.79 3.18 8.98
C HIS A 42 3.69 3.79 7.90
N ILE A 43 3.61 3.29 6.67
CA ILE A 43 4.43 3.79 5.56
C ILE A 43 3.90 5.13 5.06
N VAL A 44 2.60 5.23 4.84
CA VAL A 44 1.97 6.40 4.21
C VAL A 44 1.91 7.58 5.16
N GLY A 45 1.79 7.32 6.45
CA GLY A 45 1.71 8.37 7.43
C GLY A 45 0.40 9.13 7.38
N LYS A 46 0.42 10.36 7.88
CA LYS A 46 -0.78 11.18 8.04
C LYS A 46 -0.69 12.47 7.21
N GLY A 47 -0.77 12.35 5.90
CA GLY A 47 -0.97 13.51 5.07
C GLY A 47 0.16 14.54 5.04
N ASP A 48 1.37 14.11 4.91
CA ASP A 48 2.56 14.98 4.96
C ASP A 48 2.90 15.64 3.63
N GLY A 49 1.91 15.82 2.76
CA GLY A 49 2.14 16.43 1.46
C GLY A 49 2.67 15.46 0.40
N VAL A 50 2.82 14.19 0.72
CA VAL A 50 3.25 13.17 -0.24
C VAL A 50 2.03 12.48 -0.83
N THR A 51 1.97 12.40 -2.15
CA THR A 51 0.94 11.63 -2.85
C THR A 51 1.45 10.20 -3.05
N TRP A 52 0.72 9.24 -2.50
CA TRP A 52 1.09 7.83 -2.61
C TRP A 52 0.30 7.15 -3.72
N VAL A 53 1.01 6.42 -4.57
CA VAL A 53 0.46 5.69 -5.71
C VAL A 53 0.73 4.21 -5.53
N LEU A 54 -0.20 3.36 -5.97
CA LEU A 54 -0.01 1.92 -5.95
C LEU A 54 -0.72 1.28 -7.13
N ARG A 55 -0.44 0.00 -7.34
CA ARG A 55 -1.12 -0.80 -8.35
C ARG A 55 -1.99 -1.83 -7.63
N ALA A 56 -3.30 -1.75 -7.83
CA ALA A 56 -4.28 -2.60 -7.16
C ALA A 56 -4.81 -3.65 -8.14
N GLY A 57 -3.92 -4.51 -8.62
CA GLY A 57 -4.25 -5.50 -9.64
C GLY A 57 -4.86 -6.79 -9.15
N ARG A 58 -4.82 -7.08 -7.84
CA ARG A 58 -5.39 -8.29 -7.30
C ARG A 58 -6.87 -8.13 -7.02
N GLU A 59 -7.60 -9.23 -7.11
CA GLU A 59 -9.00 -9.25 -6.72
C GLU A 59 -9.15 -8.80 -5.26
N GLY A 60 -10.08 -7.90 -5.01
CA GLY A 60 -10.29 -7.34 -3.67
C GLY A 60 -9.35 -6.22 -3.28
N ALA A 61 -8.25 -6.00 -4.02
CA ALA A 61 -7.29 -4.96 -3.67
C ALA A 61 -7.87 -3.55 -3.76
N PRO A 62 -8.62 -3.18 -4.82
CA PRO A 62 -9.22 -1.85 -4.84
C PRO A 62 -10.11 -1.55 -3.64
N GLY A 63 -10.92 -2.52 -3.22
CA GLY A 63 -11.77 -2.36 -2.05
C GLY A 63 -10.98 -2.20 -0.76
N PHE A 64 -9.91 -2.98 -0.61
CA PHE A 64 -9.04 -2.88 0.56
C PHE A 64 -8.40 -1.48 0.65
N PHE A 65 -7.81 -1.01 -0.44
CA PHE A 65 -7.13 0.28 -0.43
C PHE A 65 -8.10 1.46 -0.36
N ALA A 66 -9.31 1.32 -0.92
CA ALA A 66 -10.32 2.36 -0.82
C ALA A 66 -10.66 2.69 0.63
N LYS A 67 -10.70 1.68 1.49
CA LYS A 67 -10.94 1.87 2.92
C LYS A 67 -9.83 2.63 3.62
N LEU A 68 -8.66 2.68 3.01
CA LEU A 68 -7.49 3.38 3.57
C LEU A 68 -7.29 4.76 2.93
N GLY A 69 -8.27 5.25 2.18
CA GLY A 69 -8.22 6.58 1.60
C GLY A 69 -7.69 6.64 0.18
N PHE A 70 -7.41 5.49 -0.44
CA PHE A 70 -6.96 5.47 -1.83
C PHE A 70 -8.16 5.49 -2.78
N SER A 71 -7.99 6.14 -3.91
CA SER A 71 -8.99 6.17 -4.98
C SER A 71 -8.31 5.99 -6.33
N LEU A 72 -9.08 5.60 -7.33
CA LEU A 72 -8.55 5.47 -8.68
C LEU A 72 -8.02 6.81 -9.16
N SER A 73 -6.81 6.81 -9.72
CA SER A 73 -6.23 8.03 -10.25
C SER A 73 -6.75 8.31 -11.66
N THR A 74 -7.03 9.59 -11.92
CA THR A 74 -7.37 10.05 -13.27
C THR A 74 -6.16 10.66 -13.98
N THR A 75 -5.03 10.77 -13.29
CA THR A 75 -3.85 11.46 -13.84
C THR A 75 -2.61 10.58 -13.91
N ALA A 76 -2.56 9.48 -13.18
CA ALA A 76 -1.40 8.59 -13.19
C ALA A 76 -1.31 7.86 -14.52
N MET A 77 -0.09 7.74 -15.02
CA MET A 77 0.21 7.01 -16.26
C MET A 77 1.22 5.91 -15.95
N GLU A 78 1.17 4.86 -16.72
CA GLU A 78 2.02 3.70 -16.54
C GLU A 78 2.72 3.37 -17.86
N ARG A 79 4.01 3.11 -17.78
CA ARG A 79 4.75 2.53 -18.89
C ARG A 79 5.22 1.16 -18.47
N ARG A 80 4.63 0.13 -19.06
CA ARG A 80 4.99 -1.25 -18.74
C ARG A 80 6.32 -1.62 -19.36
N ARG A 81 7.06 -2.46 -18.68
CA ARG A 81 8.24 -3.11 -19.25
C ARG A 81 7.82 -4.04 -20.39
N ALA A 82 8.65 -4.13 -21.38
CA ALA A 82 8.40 -4.99 -22.54
C ALA A 82 8.46 -6.48 -22.18
#